data_1f1ae8710b6ff458b52017e30a2c5d34
#
_entry.id   1f1ae8710b6ff458b52017e30a2c5d34
#
_cell.length_a   1.000
_cell.length_b   1.000
_cell.length_c   1.000
_cell.angle_alpha   90.00
_cell.angle_beta   90.00
_cell.angle_gamma   90.00
#
_symmetry.space_group_name_H-M   'P 1'
#
loop_
_entity.id
_entity.type
_entity.pdbx_description
1 polymer ?
#
loop_
_entity_poly.entity_id
_entity_poly.type
_entity_poly.pdbx_seq_one_letter_code
_entity_poly.pdbx_strand_id
1 'polypeptide(L)'
;MSDDRRNRNAILFLGPEEIKGLISMEEAVAAIEQGYREADEYPIGNAPRRRVHSPDGVRVSNFPGGIPGLGVIGSLTRAEMVSQEGENQSYPYREHPVYLLWNSKTAKLDGVMMGEIFDQRTGFTSIMAFRTGATTGVGVKALARPDAEIFGLFGAGGQAVNKILAINAVRDIEKVKVFSRNPENRIAFCERMGTMIDKEIVPVDTPEDVIKGSDVVISATNSNVPVFDGSLLEPGQHVVTVVGSNSALVEGGWLKSGRRENDDETVRRADVIVVNHRESVMQEKQAGLYDPIQQGIISFEDVHALGEVLTGSHPGRTGNDQITYHFNNNGTAAADMALAKIVFDRAREDGRGMEIDIPVPGTQ
;
A
#
# COMPACT_ATOMS: atom_id res chain seq x y z
N MET A 1 34.78 -31.53 -14.12
CA MET A 1 34.67 -30.74 -12.86
C MET A 1 33.19 -30.65 -12.56
N SER A 2 32.71 -31.61 -11.80
CA SER A 2 31.29 -31.81 -11.50
C SER A 2 30.77 -30.74 -10.56
N ASP A 3 29.65 -30.28 -10.92
CA ASP A 3 28.68 -29.36 -10.36
C ASP A 3 28.44 -29.55 -8.84
N ASP A 4 29.39 -29.12 -8.02
CA ASP A 4 29.35 -29.14 -6.55
C ASP A 4 28.65 -27.88 -5.99
N ARG A 5 28.01 -27.09 -6.85
CA ARG A 5 27.30 -25.87 -6.47
C ARG A 5 25.92 -26.11 -5.83
N ARG A 6 25.36 -27.32 -5.95
CA ARG A 6 24.00 -27.62 -5.49
C ARG A 6 23.87 -27.84 -3.98
N ASN A 7 24.98 -27.91 -3.24
CA ASN A 7 24.99 -28.19 -1.81
C ASN A 7 25.50 -27.02 -0.95
N ARG A 8 25.62 -25.82 -1.53
CA ARG A 8 26.02 -24.63 -0.78
C ARG A 8 24.77 -23.92 -0.24
N ASN A 9 24.78 -23.61 1.04
CA ASN A 9 23.82 -22.68 1.63
C ASN A 9 24.23 -21.24 1.30
N ALA A 10 24.27 -20.89 0.04
CA ALA A 10 24.52 -19.53 -0.38
C ALA A 10 23.26 -18.70 -0.15
N ILE A 11 23.41 -17.59 0.56
CA ILE A 11 22.40 -16.56 0.72
C ILE A 11 22.73 -15.46 -0.29
N LEU A 12 21.75 -15.06 -1.10
CA LEU A 12 21.92 -13.94 -2.00
C LEU A 12 21.69 -12.62 -1.26
N PHE A 13 22.69 -11.75 -1.25
CA PHE A 13 22.57 -10.38 -0.77
C PHE A 13 22.39 -9.43 -1.94
N LEU A 14 21.35 -8.56 -1.88
CA LEU A 14 21.05 -7.54 -2.88
C LEU A 14 21.01 -6.16 -2.21
N GLY A 15 21.80 -5.25 -2.71
CA GLY A 15 21.78 -3.83 -2.30
C GLY A 15 20.84 -2.98 -3.18
N PRO A 16 20.80 -1.67 -2.96
CA PRO A 16 19.87 -0.77 -3.67
C PRO A 16 20.03 -0.75 -5.19
N GLU A 17 21.25 -0.86 -5.69
CA GLU A 17 21.49 -0.82 -7.15
C GLU A 17 21.13 -2.14 -7.84
N GLU A 18 21.27 -3.27 -7.15
CA GLU A 18 20.94 -4.58 -7.69
C GLU A 18 19.44 -4.80 -7.86
N ILE A 19 18.60 -4.13 -7.05
CA ILE A 19 17.13 -4.28 -7.10
C ILE A 19 16.43 -3.22 -7.95
N LYS A 20 17.16 -2.21 -8.41
CA LYS A 20 16.61 -1.07 -9.14
C LYS A 20 16.10 -1.47 -10.52
N GLY A 21 14.88 -1.04 -10.87
CA GLY A 21 14.29 -1.20 -12.20
C GLY A 21 13.84 -2.62 -12.53
N LEU A 22 13.71 -3.48 -11.54
CA LEU A 22 13.31 -4.88 -11.74
C LEU A 22 11.81 -5.14 -11.72
N ILE A 23 10.99 -4.11 -11.51
CA ILE A 23 9.54 -4.27 -11.45
C ILE A 23 8.82 -3.01 -11.94
N SER A 24 7.77 -3.19 -12.73
CA SER A 24 6.83 -2.15 -13.14
C SER A 24 5.61 -2.07 -12.22
N MET A 25 4.80 -1.01 -12.34
CA MET A 25 3.55 -0.87 -11.60
C MET A 25 2.53 -1.94 -12.00
N GLU A 26 2.45 -2.27 -13.27
CA GLU A 26 1.55 -3.28 -13.82
C GLU A 26 1.82 -4.66 -13.20
N GLU A 27 3.09 -5.03 -13.11
CA GLU A 27 3.53 -6.28 -12.49
C GLU A 27 3.32 -6.26 -10.97
N ALA A 28 3.53 -5.10 -10.33
CA ALA A 28 3.29 -4.93 -8.90
C ALA A 28 1.80 -5.12 -8.56
N VAL A 29 0.89 -4.59 -9.37
CA VAL A 29 -0.56 -4.78 -9.18
C VAL A 29 -0.90 -6.27 -9.28
N ALA A 30 -0.42 -6.97 -10.29
CA ALA A 30 -0.68 -8.40 -10.47
C ALA A 30 -0.13 -9.25 -9.30
N ALA A 31 1.10 -8.95 -8.86
CA ALA A 31 1.73 -9.65 -7.76
C ALA A 31 1.00 -9.44 -6.42
N ILE A 32 0.59 -8.20 -6.14
CA ILE A 32 -0.14 -7.86 -4.91
C ILE A 32 -1.55 -8.46 -4.92
N GLU A 33 -2.23 -8.50 -6.07
CA GLU A 33 -3.50 -9.20 -6.20
C GLU A 33 -3.36 -10.67 -5.81
N GLN A 34 -2.35 -11.36 -6.34
CA GLN A 34 -2.06 -12.75 -5.94
C GLN A 34 -1.76 -12.85 -4.44
N GLY A 35 -0.95 -11.93 -3.91
CA GLY A 35 -0.61 -11.91 -2.49
C GLY A 35 -1.82 -11.80 -1.58
N TYR A 36 -2.80 -10.96 -1.92
CA TYR A 36 -4.04 -10.85 -1.15
C TYR A 36 -4.97 -12.05 -1.29
N ARG A 37 -5.03 -12.70 -2.47
CA ARG A 37 -5.76 -13.96 -2.63
C ARG A 37 -5.21 -15.03 -1.71
N GLU A 38 -3.90 -15.22 -1.72
CA GLU A 38 -3.25 -16.21 -0.84
C GLU A 38 -3.36 -15.84 0.64
N ALA A 39 -3.36 -14.55 0.99
CA ALA A 39 -3.55 -14.11 2.37
C ALA A 39 -4.94 -14.45 2.92
N ASP A 40 -5.96 -14.51 2.08
CA ASP A 40 -7.30 -14.99 2.44
C ASP A 40 -7.34 -16.51 2.60
N GLU A 41 -6.71 -17.24 1.68
CA GLU A 41 -6.64 -18.70 1.72
C GLU A 41 -5.79 -19.23 2.89
N TYR A 42 -4.75 -18.48 3.29
CA TYR A 42 -3.81 -18.81 4.36
C TYR A 42 -3.65 -17.65 5.36
N PRO A 43 -4.69 -17.32 6.15
CA PRO A 43 -4.67 -16.13 7.02
C PRO A 43 -3.50 -16.10 8.02
N ILE A 44 -3.08 -17.27 8.51
CA ILE A 44 -1.92 -17.36 9.43
C ILE A 44 -0.59 -16.98 8.78
N GLY A 45 -0.52 -16.90 7.45
CA GLY A 45 0.65 -16.49 6.69
C GLY A 45 0.95 -14.99 6.79
N ASN A 46 0.05 -14.20 7.37
CA ASN A 46 0.21 -12.77 7.51
C ASN A 46 -0.12 -12.33 8.94
N ALA A 47 0.65 -11.36 9.44
CA ALA A 47 0.41 -10.78 10.76
C ALA A 47 0.35 -9.25 10.65
N PRO A 48 -0.38 -8.59 11.56
CA PRO A 48 -0.31 -7.15 11.70
C PRO A 48 1.11 -6.68 11.90
N ARG A 49 1.45 -5.54 11.30
CA ARG A 49 2.76 -4.92 11.51
C ARG A 49 3.02 -4.67 12.99
N ARG A 50 4.28 -4.77 13.38
CA ARG A 50 4.73 -4.45 14.74
C ARG A 50 5.67 -3.25 14.70
N ARG A 51 5.59 -2.41 15.72
CA ARG A 51 6.43 -1.22 15.86
C ARG A 51 6.99 -1.11 17.25
N VAL A 52 8.24 -0.67 17.30
CA VAL A 52 8.91 -0.27 18.53
C VAL A 52 9.44 1.14 18.36
N HIS A 53 9.46 1.90 19.44
CA HIS A 53 9.88 3.29 19.47
C HIS A 53 10.95 3.48 20.55
N SER A 54 12.02 4.23 20.23
CA SER A 54 12.94 4.71 21.25
C SER A 54 12.52 6.09 21.76
N PRO A 55 12.97 6.49 22.96
CA PRO A 55 12.76 7.85 23.47
C PRO A 55 13.32 8.95 22.56
N ASP A 56 14.33 8.63 21.74
CA ASP A 56 14.99 9.57 20.83
C ASP A 56 14.27 9.72 19.48
N GLY A 57 13.07 9.16 19.35
CA GLY A 57 12.26 9.26 18.14
C GLY A 57 12.56 8.25 17.04
N VAL A 58 13.41 7.25 17.28
CA VAL A 58 13.62 6.16 16.34
C VAL A 58 12.43 5.21 16.39
N ARG A 59 11.86 4.93 15.23
CA ARG A 59 10.82 3.91 15.05
C ARG A 59 11.33 2.79 14.17
N VAL A 60 11.22 1.55 14.63
CA VAL A 60 11.41 0.37 13.80
C VAL A 60 10.05 -0.29 13.56
N SER A 61 9.72 -0.50 12.29
CA SER A 61 8.50 -1.19 11.85
C SER A 61 8.88 -2.51 11.20
N ASN A 62 8.21 -3.60 11.60
CA ASN A 62 8.37 -4.93 11.02
C ASN A 62 7.03 -5.42 10.48
N PHE A 63 7.05 -6.00 9.27
CA PHE A 63 5.89 -6.51 8.54
C PHE A 63 6.13 -8.00 8.25
N PRO A 64 5.79 -8.90 9.17
CA PRO A 64 6.03 -10.33 9.01
C PRO A 64 4.88 -11.00 8.25
N GLY A 65 5.23 -11.93 7.35
CA GLY A 65 4.26 -12.76 6.64
C GLY A 65 4.86 -13.39 5.39
N GLY A 66 4.02 -13.97 4.54
CA GLY A 66 4.49 -14.67 3.37
C GLY A 66 3.41 -15.00 2.36
N ILE A 67 3.85 -15.55 1.25
CA ILE A 67 3.03 -16.07 0.16
C ILE A 67 3.54 -17.47 -0.15
N PRO A 68 3.00 -18.49 0.51
CA PRO A 68 3.44 -19.87 0.35
C PRO A 68 3.38 -20.38 -1.10
N GLY A 69 2.40 -19.92 -1.89
CA GLY A 69 2.28 -20.25 -3.31
C GLY A 69 3.45 -19.74 -4.15
N LEU A 70 4.04 -18.60 -3.77
CA LEU A 70 5.29 -18.09 -4.37
C LEU A 70 6.55 -18.69 -3.70
N GLY A 71 6.41 -19.57 -2.74
CA GLY A 71 7.52 -20.21 -2.04
C GLY A 71 8.26 -19.31 -1.06
N VAL A 72 7.68 -18.19 -0.62
CA VAL A 72 8.33 -17.21 0.26
C VAL A 72 7.56 -16.98 1.55
N ILE A 73 8.31 -16.88 2.64
CA ILE A 73 7.88 -16.31 3.92
C ILE A 73 8.97 -15.38 4.40
N GLY A 74 8.63 -14.29 5.10
CA GLY A 74 9.65 -13.34 5.48
C GLY A 74 9.16 -12.11 6.17
N SER A 75 9.93 -11.06 6.06
CA SER A 75 9.52 -9.76 6.58
C SER A 75 10.20 -8.60 5.85
N LEU A 76 9.48 -7.48 5.78
CA LEU A 76 10.07 -6.17 5.55
C LEU A 76 10.28 -5.50 6.90
N THR A 77 11.48 -4.97 7.14
CA THR A 77 11.81 -4.17 8.33
C THR A 77 12.36 -2.82 7.92
N ARG A 78 11.88 -1.75 8.56
CA ARG A 78 12.32 -0.38 8.30
C ARG A 78 12.53 0.41 9.57
N ALA A 79 13.65 1.14 9.64
CA ALA A 79 13.94 2.12 10.68
C ALA A 79 13.75 3.54 10.15
N GLU A 80 13.18 4.43 10.97
CA GLU A 80 12.90 5.83 10.64
C GLU A 80 13.10 6.71 11.87
N MET A 81 13.59 7.93 11.66
CA MET A 81 13.43 9.01 12.63
C MET A 81 12.05 9.62 12.43
N VAL A 82 11.29 9.73 13.52
CA VAL A 82 9.97 10.38 13.52
C VAL A 82 10.09 11.68 14.31
N SER A 83 9.72 12.78 13.70
CA SER A 83 9.66 14.10 14.34
C SER A 83 8.28 14.71 14.13
N GLN A 84 7.84 15.49 15.10
CA GLN A 84 6.62 16.25 14.99
C GLN A 84 6.96 17.73 15.03
N GLU A 85 6.73 18.41 13.91
CA GLU A 85 6.79 19.86 13.81
C GLU A 85 5.37 20.41 13.70
N GLY A 86 4.87 20.99 14.77
CA GLY A 86 3.50 21.49 14.84
C GLY A 86 2.47 20.33 14.75
N GLU A 87 1.56 20.40 13.79
CA GLU A 87 0.54 19.36 13.53
C GLU A 87 0.98 18.30 12.52
N ASN A 88 2.12 18.47 11.88
CA ASN A 88 2.61 17.59 10.82
C ASN A 88 3.64 16.61 11.36
N GLN A 89 3.44 15.34 11.04
CA GLN A 89 4.46 14.32 11.24
C GLN A 89 5.49 14.42 10.11
N SER A 90 6.76 14.52 10.45
CA SER A 90 7.88 14.48 9.51
C SER A 90 8.77 13.25 9.75
N TYR A 91 9.56 12.94 8.76
CA TYR A 91 10.53 11.84 8.80
C TYR A 91 11.89 12.39 8.35
N PRO A 92 12.63 13.04 9.24
CA PRO A 92 13.92 13.67 8.88
C PRO A 92 14.96 12.66 8.40
N TYR A 93 14.81 11.39 8.78
CA TYR A 93 15.65 10.31 8.27
C TYR A 93 14.83 9.02 8.10
N ARG A 94 15.09 8.31 7.02
CA ARG A 94 14.56 6.97 6.76
C ARG A 94 15.69 6.11 6.22
N GLU A 95 15.92 4.98 6.89
CA GLU A 95 16.87 4.00 6.41
C GLU A 95 16.24 3.16 5.28
N HIS A 96 17.08 2.55 4.45
CA HIS A 96 16.62 1.57 3.47
C HIS A 96 15.85 0.45 4.16
N PRO A 97 14.72 0.00 3.60
CA PRO A 97 14.04 -1.18 4.10
C PRO A 97 14.91 -2.42 3.87
N VAL A 98 14.84 -3.34 4.81
CA VAL A 98 15.50 -4.64 4.73
C VAL A 98 14.43 -5.72 4.59
N TYR A 99 14.60 -6.59 3.61
CA TYR A 99 13.76 -7.76 3.37
C TYR A 99 14.53 -9.01 3.71
N LEU A 100 13.92 -9.86 4.50
CA LEU A 100 14.41 -11.20 4.78
C LEU A 100 13.48 -12.20 4.08
N LEU A 101 14.04 -13.03 3.19
CA LEU A 101 13.29 -14.00 2.43
C LEU A 101 13.72 -15.42 2.78
N TRP A 102 12.82 -16.16 3.40
CA TRP A 102 12.97 -17.60 3.64
C TRP A 102 12.12 -18.41 2.68
N ASN A 103 12.61 -19.53 2.28
CA ASN A 103 11.86 -20.52 1.54
C ASN A 103 10.75 -21.10 2.44
N SER A 104 9.51 -20.96 2.05
CA SER A 104 8.34 -21.38 2.86
C SER A 104 8.23 -22.91 3.05
N LYS A 105 8.96 -23.70 2.26
CA LYS A 105 8.94 -25.18 2.31
C LYS A 105 10.11 -25.78 3.07
N THR A 106 11.27 -25.09 3.04
CA THR A 106 12.52 -25.65 3.57
C THR A 106 13.08 -24.91 4.78
N ALA A 107 12.48 -23.75 5.12
CA ALA A 107 12.97 -22.84 6.15
C ALA A 107 14.41 -22.30 5.90
N LYS A 108 14.95 -22.50 4.70
CA LYS A 108 16.24 -21.91 4.34
C LYS A 108 16.10 -20.41 4.09
N LEU A 109 17.07 -19.63 4.55
CA LEU A 109 17.18 -18.23 4.18
C LEU A 109 17.68 -18.16 2.75
N ASP A 110 16.82 -17.73 1.82
CA ASP A 110 17.14 -17.58 0.40
C ASP A 110 17.92 -16.30 0.14
N GLY A 111 17.57 -15.22 0.84
CA GLY A 111 18.26 -13.95 0.64
C GLY A 111 17.91 -12.84 1.59
N VAL A 112 18.74 -11.81 1.52
CA VAL A 112 18.58 -10.53 2.19
C VAL A 112 18.63 -9.44 1.13
N MET A 113 17.60 -8.61 1.06
CA MET A 113 17.60 -7.43 0.19
C MET A 113 17.57 -6.16 1.03
N MET A 114 18.30 -5.14 0.62
CA MET A 114 18.30 -3.82 1.24
C MET A 114 18.10 -2.77 0.16
N GLY A 115 17.04 -1.97 0.27
CA GLY A 115 16.76 -0.92 -0.72
C GLY A 115 15.29 -0.74 -1.01
N GLU A 116 14.96 0.32 -1.73
CA GLU A 116 13.58 0.66 -2.09
C GLU A 116 13.17 -0.07 -3.38
N ILE A 117 12.05 -0.77 -3.35
CA ILE A 117 11.39 -1.32 -4.53
C ILE A 117 10.44 -0.25 -5.07
N PHE A 118 10.56 0.13 -6.33
CA PHE A 118 9.74 1.14 -6.97
C PHE A 118 9.81 1.05 -8.50
N ASP A 119 8.80 1.61 -9.16
CA ASP A 119 8.82 1.82 -10.61
C ASP A 119 9.61 3.08 -10.93
N GLN A 120 10.64 2.97 -11.77
CA GLN A 120 11.51 4.10 -12.12
C GLN A 120 10.77 5.26 -12.80
N ARG A 121 9.68 4.98 -13.52
CA ARG A 121 8.82 5.99 -14.15
C ARG A 121 8.28 7.01 -13.14
N THR A 122 8.07 6.59 -11.89
CA THR A 122 7.50 7.48 -10.85
C THR A 122 8.40 8.65 -10.50
N GLY A 123 9.70 8.50 -10.64
CA GLY A 123 10.69 9.44 -10.11
C GLY A 123 10.63 9.59 -8.58
N PHE A 124 9.95 8.64 -7.88
CA PHE A 124 9.75 8.66 -6.43
C PHE A 124 10.16 7.33 -5.80
N THR A 125 11.27 7.37 -5.10
CA THR A 125 11.91 6.19 -4.51
C THR A 125 11.29 5.86 -3.15
N SER A 126 10.28 4.99 -3.12
CA SER A 126 9.65 4.55 -1.89
C SER A 126 8.79 3.31 -2.09
N ILE A 127 9.17 2.20 -1.47
CA ILE A 127 8.34 0.98 -1.42
C ILE A 127 6.97 1.26 -0.78
N MET A 128 6.91 2.13 0.23
CA MET A 128 5.65 2.44 0.90
C MET A 128 4.66 3.12 -0.07
N ALA A 129 5.13 4.03 -0.93
CA ALA A 129 4.28 4.66 -1.93
C ALA A 129 3.94 3.70 -3.07
N PHE A 130 4.92 2.95 -3.54
CA PHE A 130 4.78 2.00 -4.64
C PHE A 130 3.79 0.89 -4.32
N ARG A 131 4.00 0.18 -3.20
CA ARG A 131 3.10 -0.85 -2.73
C ARG A 131 1.67 -0.34 -2.49
N THR A 132 1.54 0.83 -1.84
CA THR A 132 0.23 1.41 -1.55
C THR A 132 -0.49 1.83 -2.84
N GLY A 133 0.26 2.35 -3.83
CA GLY A 133 -0.26 2.61 -5.17
C GLY A 133 -0.78 1.32 -5.82
N ALA A 134 0.04 0.29 -5.89
CA ALA A 134 -0.34 -0.99 -6.49
C ALA A 134 -1.55 -1.63 -5.77
N THR A 135 -1.61 -1.57 -4.43
CA THR A 135 -2.80 -2.02 -3.67
C THR A 135 -4.05 -1.18 -4.00
N THR A 136 -3.90 0.14 -4.25
CA THR A 136 -5.01 0.95 -4.76
C THR A 136 -5.50 0.42 -6.11
N GLY A 137 -4.59 0.08 -7.03
CA GLY A 137 -4.94 -0.53 -8.30
C GLY A 137 -5.74 -1.82 -8.14
N VAL A 138 -5.31 -2.71 -7.24
CA VAL A 138 -6.06 -3.94 -6.92
C VAL A 138 -7.46 -3.63 -6.40
N GLY A 139 -7.59 -2.68 -5.45
CA GLY A 139 -8.89 -2.26 -4.91
C GLY A 139 -9.82 -1.67 -5.98
N VAL A 140 -9.30 -0.78 -6.82
CA VAL A 140 -10.06 -0.19 -7.95
C VAL A 140 -10.50 -1.28 -8.93
N LYS A 141 -9.62 -2.24 -9.26
CA LYS A 141 -9.96 -3.37 -10.13
C LYS A 141 -11.11 -4.21 -9.58
N ALA A 142 -11.13 -4.44 -8.27
CA ALA A 142 -12.08 -5.32 -7.59
C ALA A 142 -13.41 -4.62 -7.22
N LEU A 143 -13.39 -3.33 -6.91
CA LEU A 143 -14.50 -2.64 -6.24
C LEU A 143 -15.09 -1.47 -7.04
N ALA A 144 -14.34 -0.84 -7.94
CA ALA A 144 -14.92 0.17 -8.84
C ALA A 144 -15.76 -0.49 -9.93
N ARG A 145 -16.71 0.28 -10.48
CA ARG A 145 -17.45 -0.19 -11.66
C ARG A 145 -16.49 -0.53 -12.80
N PRO A 146 -16.81 -1.52 -13.64
CA PRO A 146 -15.94 -1.90 -14.78
C PRO A 146 -15.75 -0.76 -15.80
N ASP A 147 -16.75 0.11 -15.93
CA ASP A 147 -16.82 1.28 -16.82
C ASP A 147 -16.30 2.57 -16.18
N ALA A 148 -15.60 2.50 -15.06
CA ALA A 148 -15.03 3.67 -14.38
C ALA A 148 -13.88 4.28 -15.20
N GLU A 149 -14.04 5.53 -15.63
CA GLU A 149 -13.12 6.27 -16.51
C GLU A 149 -12.69 7.63 -15.94
N ILE A 150 -13.49 8.20 -15.01
CA ILE A 150 -13.24 9.52 -14.41
C ILE A 150 -12.79 9.36 -12.95
N PHE A 151 -11.59 9.87 -12.67
CA PHE A 151 -10.95 9.73 -11.35
C PHE A 151 -10.74 11.08 -10.69
N GLY A 152 -11.18 11.20 -9.44
CA GLY A 152 -10.90 12.33 -8.57
C GLY A 152 -9.74 12.01 -7.61
N LEU A 153 -8.74 12.88 -7.52
CA LEU A 153 -7.54 12.68 -6.72
C LEU A 153 -7.25 13.85 -5.79
N PHE A 154 -7.22 13.59 -4.50
CA PHE A 154 -6.73 14.52 -3.48
C PHE A 154 -5.24 14.27 -3.21
N GLY A 155 -4.41 15.29 -3.46
CA GLY A 155 -2.96 15.24 -3.26
C GLY A 155 -2.17 15.23 -4.56
N ALA A 156 -0.94 15.78 -4.50
CA ALA A 156 -0.03 15.94 -5.64
C ALA A 156 1.40 15.50 -5.28
N GLY A 157 1.55 14.52 -4.40
CA GLY A 157 2.83 14.00 -3.93
C GLY A 157 3.20 12.63 -4.52
N GLY A 158 4.25 12.00 -3.99
CA GLY A 158 4.72 10.69 -4.43
C GLY A 158 3.68 9.56 -4.33
N GLN A 159 2.80 9.61 -3.33
CA GLN A 159 1.66 8.69 -3.22
C GLN A 159 0.70 8.86 -4.41
N ALA A 160 0.41 10.10 -4.81
CA ALA A 160 -0.48 10.40 -5.92
C ALA A 160 0.07 9.87 -7.25
N VAL A 161 1.38 10.03 -7.52
CA VAL A 161 2.04 9.47 -8.71
C VAL A 161 1.83 7.97 -8.81
N ASN A 162 2.12 7.24 -7.74
CA ASN A 162 2.00 5.77 -7.72
C ASN A 162 0.55 5.31 -7.90
N LYS A 163 -0.42 6.05 -7.38
CA LYS A 163 -1.85 5.74 -7.57
C LYS A 163 -2.30 5.93 -9.01
N ILE A 164 -1.91 7.03 -9.64
CA ILE A 164 -2.25 7.26 -11.06
C ILE A 164 -1.68 6.14 -11.93
N LEU A 165 -0.42 5.75 -11.75
CA LEU A 165 0.17 4.63 -12.50
C LEU A 165 -0.58 3.32 -12.25
N ALA A 166 -0.96 3.06 -10.99
CA ALA A 166 -1.67 1.83 -10.64
C ALA A 166 -3.08 1.77 -11.22
N ILE A 167 -3.84 2.88 -11.20
CA ILE A 167 -5.16 2.91 -11.86
C ILE A 167 -5.05 2.82 -13.37
N ASN A 168 -4.05 3.46 -13.98
CA ASN A 168 -3.80 3.36 -15.42
C ASN A 168 -3.45 1.91 -15.84
N ALA A 169 -2.90 1.10 -14.94
CA ALA A 169 -2.62 -0.31 -15.19
C ALA A 169 -3.90 -1.19 -15.19
N VAL A 170 -5.02 -0.72 -14.62
CA VAL A 170 -6.23 -1.54 -14.39
C VAL A 170 -7.51 -0.97 -14.99
N ARG A 171 -7.50 0.28 -15.45
CA ARG A 171 -8.64 0.99 -16.06
C ARG A 171 -8.19 1.83 -17.24
N ASP A 172 -9.06 1.98 -18.22
CA ASP A 172 -8.87 2.95 -19.29
C ASP A 172 -9.32 4.33 -18.78
N ILE A 173 -8.34 5.14 -18.37
CA ILE A 173 -8.59 6.46 -17.81
C ILE A 173 -8.97 7.43 -18.94
N GLU A 174 -10.14 8.08 -18.85
CA GLU A 174 -10.46 9.25 -19.66
C GLU A 174 -9.88 10.51 -19.01
N LYS A 175 -10.18 10.73 -17.73
CA LYS A 175 -9.81 11.96 -17.02
C LYS A 175 -9.43 11.72 -15.56
N VAL A 176 -8.42 12.46 -15.08
CA VAL A 176 -8.11 12.58 -13.65
C VAL A 176 -8.24 14.05 -13.22
N LYS A 177 -9.11 14.32 -12.25
CA LYS A 177 -9.29 15.61 -11.61
C LYS A 177 -8.45 15.67 -10.35
N VAL A 178 -7.52 16.62 -10.24
CA VAL A 178 -6.57 16.70 -9.14
C VAL A 178 -6.77 17.94 -8.31
N PHE A 179 -6.93 17.77 -7.00
CA PHE A 179 -6.91 18.85 -6.03
C PHE A 179 -5.75 18.71 -5.05
N SER A 180 -5.07 19.81 -4.81
CA SER A 180 -4.17 19.98 -3.66
C SER A 180 -4.19 21.43 -3.21
N ARG A 181 -3.87 21.68 -1.93
CA ARG A 181 -3.96 23.03 -1.33
C ARG A 181 -3.06 24.07 -2.00
N ASN A 182 -1.92 23.64 -2.56
CA ASN A 182 -1.01 24.53 -3.29
C ASN A 182 -1.34 24.44 -4.79
N PRO A 183 -1.84 25.53 -5.42
CA PRO A 183 -2.22 25.55 -6.84
C PRO A 183 -1.04 25.29 -7.78
N GLU A 184 0.13 25.87 -7.50
CA GLU A 184 1.32 25.71 -8.35
C GLU A 184 1.80 24.26 -8.39
N ASN A 185 1.88 23.61 -7.22
CA ASN A 185 2.23 22.18 -7.14
C ASN A 185 1.20 21.31 -7.85
N ARG A 186 -0.07 21.65 -7.77
CA ARG A 186 -1.19 20.95 -8.41
C ARG A 186 -1.07 21.02 -9.93
N ILE A 187 -0.84 22.21 -10.49
CA ILE A 187 -0.67 22.43 -11.92
C ILE A 187 0.55 21.67 -12.44
N ALA A 188 1.72 21.86 -11.82
CA ALA A 188 2.96 21.17 -12.20
C ALA A 188 2.83 19.64 -12.11
N PHE A 189 2.07 19.14 -11.13
CA PHE A 189 1.79 17.72 -11.01
C PHE A 189 0.93 17.22 -12.18
N CYS A 190 -0.13 17.93 -12.55
CA CYS A 190 -1.01 17.56 -13.67
C CYS A 190 -0.26 17.53 -15.00
N GLU A 191 0.55 18.53 -15.29
CA GLU A 191 1.38 18.60 -16.51
C GLU A 191 2.34 17.41 -16.60
N ARG A 192 3.06 17.14 -15.51
CA ARG A 192 4.00 16.01 -15.44
C ARG A 192 3.30 14.67 -15.65
N MET A 193 2.19 14.45 -14.96
CA MET A 193 1.48 13.17 -15.02
C MET A 193 0.78 12.97 -16.37
N GLY A 194 0.18 14.01 -16.95
CA GLY A 194 -0.43 13.97 -18.28
C GLY A 194 0.59 13.54 -19.35
N THR A 195 1.80 14.10 -19.30
CA THR A 195 2.89 13.69 -20.19
C THR A 195 3.35 12.24 -19.93
N MET A 196 3.36 11.80 -18.67
CA MET A 196 3.87 10.46 -18.29
C MET A 196 2.99 9.33 -18.78
N ILE A 197 1.65 9.47 -18.73
CA ILE A 197 0.72 8.39 -19.06
C ILE A 197 -0.14 8.65 -20.30
N ASP A 198 0.06 9.80 -20.96
CA ASP A 198 -0.69 10.22 -22.16
C ASP A 198 -2.23 10.21 -21.91
N LYS A 199 -2.67 10.82 -20.82
CA LYS A 199 -4.06 10.93 -20.39
C LYS A 199 -4.39 12.35 -19.94
N GLU A 200 -5.68 12.71 -19.97
CA GLU A 200 -6.16 14.02 -19.49
C GLU A 200 -6.07 14.07 -17.95
N ILE A 201 -5.15 14.89 -17.43
CA ILE A 201 -5.00 15.13 -16.00
C ILE A 201 -5.11 16.62 -15.76
N VAL A 202 -6.17 17.03 -15.05
CA VAL A 202 -6.53 18.44 -14.91
C VAL A 202 -6.54 18.87 -13.45
N PRO A 203 -6.04 20.07 -13.14
CA PRO A 203 -6.20 20.68 -11.84
C PRO A 203 -7.65 21.14 -11.67
N VAL A 204 -8.20 20.96 -10.47
CA VAL A 204 -9.51 21.51 -10.07
C VAL A 204 -9.36 22.40 -8.85
N ASP A 205 -10.28 23.35 -8.66
CA ASP A 205 -10.09 24.42 -7.67
C ASP A 205 -10.71 24.13 -6.31
N THR A 206 -11.68 23.21 -6.25
CA THR A 206 -12.38 22.87 -5.02
C THR A 206 -12.38 21.36 -4.75
N PRO A 207 -12.48 20.93 -3.48
CA PRO A 207 -12.71 19.53 -3.13
C PRO A 207 -13.95 18.92 -3.79
N GLU A 208 -15.01 19.72 -3.94
CA GLU A 208 -16.28 19.34 -4.56
C GLU A 208 -16.10 18.96 -6.03
N ASP A 209 -15.25 19.67 -6.77
CA ASP A 209 -14.96 19.38 -8.17
C ASP A 209 -14.24 18.04 -8.36
N VAL A 210 -13.48 17.59 -7.34
CA VAL A 210 -12.86 16.26 -7.35
C VAL A 210 -13.92 15.17 -7.34
N ILE A 211 -14.96 15.33 -6.52
CA ILE A 211 -15.98 14.30 -6.27
C ILE A 211 -17.02 14.27 -7.40
N LYS A 212 -17.53 15.44 -7.75
CA LYS A 212 -18.66 15.58 -8.68
C LYS A 212 -18.38 14.90 -10.02
N GLY A 213 -19.19 13.89 -10.37
CA GLY A 213 -19.09 13.14 -11.61
C GLY A 213 -17.77 12.35 -11.76
N SER A 214 -17.10 12.01 -10.66
CA SER A 214 -16.01 11.04 -10.67
C SER A 214 -16.53 9.65 -10.37
N ASP A 215 -16.02 8.64 -11.05
CA ASP A 215 -16.34 7.23 -10.76
C ASP A 215 -15.59 6.72 -9.54
N VAL A 216 -14.37 7.22 -9.38
CA VAL A 216 -13.49 6.84 -8.27
C VAL A 216 -12.91 8.09 -7.61
N VAL A 217 -13.00 8.18 -6.29
CA VAL A 217 -12.44 9.26 -5.46
C VAL A 217 -11.29 8.73 -4.63
N ILE A 218 -10.10 9.29 -4.80
CA ILE A 218 -8.87 8.78 -4.19
C ILE A 218 -8.21 9.87 -3.35
N SER A 219 -7.93 9.57 -2.08
CA SER A 219 -7.09 10.41 -1.23
C SER A 219 -5.65 9.88 -1.20
N ALA A 220 -4.71 10.81 -1.37
CA ALA A 220 -3.26 10.55 -1.35
C ALA A 220 -2.52 11.70 -0.67
N THR A 221 -3.02 12.12 0.49
CA THR A 221 -2.53 13.29 1.21
C THR A 221 -1.72 12.91 2.46
N ASN A 222 -1.16 13.90 3.11
CA ASN A 222 -0.63 13.78 4.47
C ASN A 222 -1.54 14.48 5.50
N SER A 223 -2.82 14.65 5.18
CA SER A 223 -3.78 15.33 6.05
C SER A 223 -3.96 14.59 7.38
N ASN A 224 -4.22 15.36 8.43
CA ASN A 224 -4.61 14.83 9.74
C ASN A 224 -6.14 14.84 9.95
N VAL A 225 -6.87 15.47 9.03
CA VAL A 225 -8.31 15.66 9.09
C VAL A 225 -8.95 15.26 7.75
N PRO A 226 -10.25 14.99 7.72
CA PRO A 226 -10.98 14.69 6.49
C PRO A 226 -10.71 15.72 5.40
N VAL A 227 -10.54 15.26 4.17
CA VAL A 227 -10.17 16.11 3.03
C VAL A 227 -11.36 16.48 2.15
N PHE A 228 -12.50 15.86 2.40
CA PHE A 228 -13.78 16.16 1.75
C PHE A 228 -14.95 15.80 2.68
N ASP A 229 -16.13 16.30 2.32
CA ASP A 229 -17.41 15.99 2.95
C ASP A 229 -18.01 14.74 2.28
N GLY A 230 -18.20 13.67 3.03
CA GLY A 230 -18.78 12.42 2.54
C GLY A 230 -20.21 12.55 2.04
N SER A 231 -20.95 13.60 2.46
CA SER A 231 -22.30 13.88 1.95
C SER A 231 -22.33 14.20 0.45
N LEU A 232 -21.19 14.61 -0.12
CA LEU A 232 -21.03 14.92 -1.54
C LEU A 232 -20.83 13.69 -2.43
N LEU A 233 -20.59 12.53 -1.84
CA LEU A 233 -20.42 11.30 -2.61
C LEU A 233 -21.69 10.97 -3.41
N GLU A 234 -21.51 10.52 -4.63
CA GLU A 234 -22.58 10.15 -5.55
C GLU A 234 -22.77 8.64 -5.63
N PRO A 235 -23.99 8.14 -5.91
CA PRO A 235 -24.22 6.71 -6.12
C PRO A 235 -23.27 6.12 -7.16
N GLY A 236 -22.78 4.91 -6.89
CA GLY A 236 -21.87 4.19 -7.80
C GLY A 236 -20.40 4.51 -7.64
N GLN A 237 -20.01 5.51 -6.86
CA GLN A 237 -18.63 5.87 -6.64
C GLN A 237 -17.86 4.81 -5.87
N HIS A 238 -16.56 4.70 -6.18
CA HIS A 238 -15.60 3.96 -5.38
C HIS A 238 -14.65 4.93 -4.67
N VAL A 239 -14.52 4.81 -3.35
CA VAL A 239 -13.71 5.71 -2.54
C VAL A 239 -12.48 4.98 -2.01
N VAL A 240 -11.30 5.58 -2.14
CA VAL A 240 -10.05 5.05 -1.58
C VAL A 240 -9.39 6.08 -0.68
N THR A 241 -9.13 5.73 0.58
CA THR A 241 -8.30 6.53 1.49
C THR A 241 -7.09 5.75 1.98
N VAL A 242 -6.05 6.45 2.42
CA VAL A 242 -4.76 5.83 2.76
C VAL A 242 -4.31 6.14 4.17
N VAL A 243 -4.55 7.37 4.64
CA VAL A 243 -4.04 7.80 5.94
C VAL A 243 -4.83 7.15 7.06
N GLY A 244 -4.16 6.25 7.79
CA GLY A 244 -4.62 5.71 9.04
C GLY A 244 -3.70 6.13 10.17
N SER A 245 -4.28 6.47 11.33
CA SER A 245 -3.45 6.75 12.47
C SER A 245 -2.80 5.47 12.98
N ASN A 246 -1.67 5.71 13.57
CA ASN A 246 -1.00 4.75 14.40
C ASN A 246 -1.28 5.15 15.85
N SER A 247 -2.11 4.40 16.56
CA SER A 247 -2.43 4.70 17.95
C SER A 247 -1.18 4.79 18.83
N ALA A 248 -0.16 3.97 18.54
CA ALA A 248 1.10 4.02 19.27
C ALA A 248 1.79 5.39 19.14
N LEU A 249 1.59 6.12 18.06
CA LEU A 249 2.10 7.50 17.93
C LEU A 249 1.32 8.49 18.79
N VAL A 250 0.00 8.28 18.95
CA VAL A 250 -0.83 9.08 19.86
C VAL A 250 -0.51 8.75 21.32
N GLU A 251 -0.46 7.47 21.66
CA GLU A 251 -0.15 6.96 22.99
C GLU A 251 1.27 7.36 23.44
N GLY A 252 2.23 7.37 22.51
CA GLY A 252 3.60 7.83 22.74
C GLY A 252 3.78 9.35 22.73
N GLY A 253 2.70 10.12 22.56
CA GLY A 253 2.75 11.59 22.49
C GLY A 253 3.30 12.18 21.19
N TRP A 254 3.49 11.36 20.17
CA TRP A 254 4.01 11.79 18.84
C TRP A 254 2.94 12.44 17.97
N LEU A 255 1.66 12.15 18.21
CA LEU A 255 0.50 12.76 17.55
C LEU A 255 -0.50 13.21 18.63
N LYS A 256 -1.20 14.31 18.37
CA LYS A 256 -2.26 14.81 19.27
C LYS A 256 -3.55 14.01 19.13
N SER A 257 -3.83 13.52 17.95
CA SER A 257 -5.06 12.76 17.64
C SER A 257 -4.81 11.77 16.51
N GLY A 258 -5.73 10.82 16.36
CA GLY A 258 -5.75 9.92 15.22
C GLY A 258 -5.93 10.68 13.89
N ARG A 259 -5.23 10.23 12.86
CA ARG A 259 -5.25 10.83 11.52
C ARG A 259 -6.22 10.08 10.62
N ARG A 260 -7.01 10.80 9.84
CA ARG A 260 -7.89 10.21 8.81
C ARG A 260 -8.13 11.18 7.67
N GLU A 261 -8.38 10.66 6.47
CA GLU A 261 -8.73 11.43 5.27
C GLU A 261 -10.23 11.44 4.98
N ASN A 262 -10.95 10.46 5.50
CA ASN A 262 -12.42 10.34 5.43
C ASN A 262 -13.08 10.90 6.70
N ASP A 263 -14.30 11.36 6.56
CA ASP A 263 -15.21 11.65 7.66
C ASP A 263 -16.10 10.44 8.01
N ASP A 264 -16.95 10.58 9.00
CA ASP A 264 -17.89 9.53 9.42
C ASP A 264 -19.00 9.32 8.38
N GLU A 265 -19.36 10.37 7.64
CA GLU A 265 -20.40 10.30 6.63
C GLU A 265 -19.95 9.44 5.42
N THR A 266 -18.69 9.54 5.03
CA THR A 266 -18.09 8.64 4.02
C THR A 266 -18.30 7.17 4.38
N VAL A 267 -18.03 6.83 5.64
CA VAL A 267 -18.15 5.45 6.13
C VAL A 267 -19.62 5.02 6.24
N ARG A 268 -20.49 5.91 6.73
CA ARG A 268 -21.94 5.64 6.86
C ARG A 268 -22.61 5.37 5.52
N ARG A 269 -22.17 6.05 4.47
CA ARG A 269 -22.73 5.93 3.11
C ARG A 269 -22.16 4.79 2.29
N ALA A 270 -21.10 4.15 2.76
CA ALA A 270 -20.49 3.04 2.06
C ALA A 270 -21.35 1.77 2.21
N ASP A 271 -21.79 1.20 1.10
CA ASP A 271 -22.50 -0.08 1.05
C ASP A 271 -21.57 -1.28 1.20
N VAL A 272 -20.30 -1.10 0.83
CA VAL A 272 -19.24 -2.13 0.93
C VAL A 272 -17.99 -1.48 1.47
N ILE A 273 -17.49 -1.95 2.61
CA ILE A 273 -16.29 -1.44 3.26
C ILE A 273 -15.20 -2.50 3.25
N VAL A 274 -14.06 -2.18 2.63
CA VAL A 274 -12.95 -3.10 2.44
C VAL A 274 -11.66 -2.52 3.00
N VAL A 275 -10.84 -3.37 3.61
CA VAL A 275 -9.51 -3.06 4.14
C VAL A 275 -8.48 -4.06 3.65
N ASN A 276 -7.21 -3.73 3.74
CA ASN A 276 -6.15 -4.69 3.40
C ASN A 276 -6.05 -5.84 4.42
N HIS A 277 -6.30 -5.55 5.71
CA HIS A 277 -6.24 -6.55 6.78
C HIS A 277 -7.17 -6.12 7.94
N ARG A 278 -8.19 -6.90 8.24
CA ARG A 278 -9.28 -6.55 9.17
C ARG A 278 -8.80 -6.30 10.60
N GLU A 279 -8.04 -7.25 11.15
CA GLU A 279 -7.61 -7.21 12.54
C GLU A 279 -6.74 -5.98 12.84
N SER A 280 -6.00 -5.49 11.85
CA SER A 280 -5.19 -4.28 11.98
C SER A 280 -6.00 -3.02 12.27
N VAL A 281 -7.26 -2.95 11.83
CA VAL A 281 -8.16 -1.83 12.12
C VAL A 281 -8.30 -1.66 13.63
N MET A 282 -8.58 -2.75 14.31
CA MET A 282 -8.80 -2.76 15.77
C MET A 282 -7.48 -2.73 16.55
N GLN A 283 -6.49 -3.55 16.17
CA GLN A 283 -5.23 -3.65 16.90
C GLN A 283 -4.38 -2.37 16.82
N GLU A 284 -4.45 -1.66 15.70
CA GLU A 284 -3.72 -0.40 15.53
C GLU A 284 -4.59 0.83 15.81
N LYS A 285 -5.87 0.63 16.19
CA LYS A 285 -6.86 1.70 16.41
C LYS A 285 -6.83 2.72 15.27
N GLN A 286 -7.12 2.24 14.07
CA GLN A 286 -6.99 3.06 12.86
C GLN A 286 -8.19 3.99 12.71
N ALA A 287 -8.00 5.27 13.01
CA ALA A 287 -9.05 6.27 13.21
C ALA A 287 -10.07 6.36 12.06
N GLY A 288 -9.68 6.07 10.81
CA GLY A 288 -10.59 6.09 9.65
C GLY A 288 -11.76 5.11 9.74
N LEU A 289 -11.60 3.99 10.46
CA LEU A 289 -12.63 2.98 10.71
C LEU A 289 -12.81 2.66 12.19
N TYR A 290 -11.73 2.68 12.97
CA TYR A 290 -11.81 2.39 14.40
C TYR A 290 -12.78 3.34 15.13
N ASP A 291 -12.68 4.65 14.88
CA ASP A 291 -13.54 5.65 15.53
C ASP A 291 -15.02 5.46 15.14
N PRO A 292 -15.41 5.31 13.85
CA PRO A 292 -16.77 4.98 13.47
C PRO A 292 -17.31 3.68 14.08
N ILE A 293 -16.48 2.64 14.23
CA ILE A 293 -16.87 1.40 14.91
C ILE A 293 -17.15 1.67 16.41
N GLN A 294 -16.26 2.39 17.09
CA GLN A 294 -16.45 2.70 18.51
C GLN A 294 -17.69 3.58 18.77
N GLN A 295 -18.07 4.39 17.78
CA GLN A 295 -19.27 5.25 17.85
C GLN A 295 -20.56 4.52 17.42
N GLY A 296 -20.47 3.27 16.96
CA GLY A 296 -21.63 2.51 16.49
C GLY A 296 -22.21 3.00 15.16
N ILE A 297 -21.42 3.72 14.36
CA ILE A 297 -21.81 4.16 13.00
C ILE A 297 -21.83 2.98 12.04
N ILE A 298 -20.86 2.07 12.18
CA ILE A 298 -20.77 0.76 11.53
C ILE A 298 -20.36 -0.29 12.56
N SER A 299 -20.54 -1.56 12.23
CA SER A 299 -19.99 -2.65 13.03
C SER A 299 -18.68 -3.19 12.44
N PHE A 300 -17.87 -3.91 13.22
CA PHE A 300 -16.66 -4.53 12.71
C PHE A 300 -16.95 -5.64 11.70
N GLU A 301 -18.13 -6.25 11.80
CA GLU A 301 -18.63 -7.26 10.87
C GLU A 301 -18.90 -6.71 9.47
N ASP A 302 -19.15 -5.40 9.34
CA ASP A 302 -19.37 -4.73 8.06
C ASP A 302 -18.05 -4.47 7.30
N VAL A 303 -16.90 -4.71 7.96
CA VAL A 303 -15.56 -4.47 7.39
C VAL A 303 -15.01 -5.78 6.84
N HIS A 304 -14.71 -5.84 5.56
CA HIS A 304 -14.20 -7.02 4.84
C HIS A 304 -12.74 -6.88 4.44
N ALA A 305 -12.03 -8.00 4.31
CA ALA A 305 -10.67 -7.97 3.76
C ALA A 305 -10.68 -7.91 2.23
N LEU A 306 -9.69 -7.25 1.63
CA LEU A 306 -9.53 -7.22 0.17
C LEU A 306 -9.37 -8.64 -0.39
N GLY A 307 -8.70 -9.53 0.32
CA GLY A 307 -8.58 -10.94 -0.04
C GLY A 307 -9.92 -11.64 -0.19
N GLU A 308 -10.87 -11.42 0.73
CA GLU A 308 -12.23 -11.99 0.67
C GLU A 308 -12.96 -11.61 -0.62
N VAL A 309 -12.80 -10.37 -1.08
CA VAL A 309 -13.38 -9.92 -2.35
C VAL A 309 -12.69 -10.58 -3.53
N LEU A 310 -11.37 -10.69 -3.49
CA LEU A 310 -10.59 -11.28 -4.57
C LEU A 310 -10.81 -12.79 -4.74
N THR A 311 -11.02 -13.52 -3.65
CA THR A 311 -11.33 -14.96 -3.68
C THR A 311 -12.80 -15.25 -3.96
N GLY A 312 -13.67 -14.25 -3.76
CA GLY A 312 -15.13 -14.38 -3.93
C GLY A 312 -15.84 -14.90 -2.68
N SER A 313 -15.15 -15.00 -1.53
CA SER A 313 -15.78 -15.30 -0.23
C SER A 313 -16.66 -14.14 0.26
N HIS A 314 -16.37 -12.91 -0.20
CA HIS A 314 -17.29 -11.76 -0.17
C HIS A 314 -17.53 -11.25 -1.60
N PRO A 315 -18.80 -10.95 -2.00
CA PRO A 315 -19.12 -10.58 -3.38
C PRO A 315 -18.55 -9.24 -3.84
N GLY A 316 -18.10 -8.38 -2.92
CA GLY A 316 -17.69 -7.02 -3.24
C GLY A 316 -18.87 -6.16 -3.73
N ARG A 317 -18.66 -5.38 -4.78
CA ARG A 317 -19.73 -4.61 -5.45
C ARG A 317 -20.69 -5.55 -6.17
N THR A 318 -21.99 -5.40 -5.92
CA THR A 318 -23.06 -6.17 -6.56
C THR A 318 -24.05 -5.30 -7.34
N GLY A 319 -23.98 -3.97 -7.20
CA GLY A 319 -24.87 -3.03 -7.88
C GLY A 319 -24.13 -1.77 -8.34
N ASN A 320 -24.62 -1.18 -9.42
CA ASN A 320 -23.98 0.00 -10.00
C ASN A 320 -24.12 1.26 -9.13
N ASP A 321 -25.18 1.36 -8.32
CA ASP A 321 -25.43 2.52 -7.46
C ASP A 321 -24.74 2.43 -6.08
N GLN A 322 -24.14 1.28 -5.76
CA GLN A 322 -23.44 1.11 -4.49
C GLN A 322 -22.23 2.03 -4.38
N ILE A 323 -22.06 2.67 -3.23
CA ILE A 323 -20.81 3.33 -2.85
C ILE A 323 -19.90 2.28 -2.20
N THR A 324 -18.73 2.03 -2.78
CA THR A 324 -17.75 1.12 -2.20
C THR A 324 -16.58 1.90 -1.62
N TYR A 325 -16.11 1.51 -0.45
CA TYR A 325 -15.03 2.18 0.26
C TYR A 325 -13.86 1.23 0.54
N HIS A 326 -12.67 1.56 0.07
CA HIS A 326 -11.44 0.84 0.34
C HIS A 326 -10.52 1.67 1.23
N PHE A 327 -10.41 1.30 2.49
CA PHE A 327 -9.45 1.88 3.41
C PHE A 327 -8.08 1.19 3.24
N ASN A 328 -7.28 1.72 2.32
CA ASN A 328 -5.96 1.19 1.94
C ASN A 328 -4.85 1.75 2.84
N ASN A 329 -4.93 1.54 4.15
CA ASN A 329 -3.98 2.16 5.08
C ASN A 329 -2.90 1.24 5.62
N ASN A 330 -3.02 -0.05 5.40
CA ASN A 330 -2.09 -1.03 5.94
C ASN A 330 -1.17 -1.55 4.85
N GLY A 331 0.14 -1.42 5.09
CA GLY A 331 1.05 -2.34 4.47
C GLY A 331 0.90 -3.71 5.09
N THR A 332 0.71 -4.71 4.27
CA THR A 332 0.69 -6.11 4.68
C THR A 332 1.93 -6.81 4.16
N ALA A 333 2.41 -7.77 4.91
CA ALA A 333 3.55 -8.57 4.48
C ALA A 333 3.26 -9.35 3.20
N ALA A 334 2.00 -9.74 2.94
CA ALA A 334 1.62 -10.37 1.67
C ALA A 334 2.00 -9.50 0.46
N ALA A 335 1.65 -8.20 0.50
CA ALA A 335 2.04 -7.27 -0.55
C ALA A 335 3.57 -7.06 -0.62
N ASP A 336 4.23 -6.94 0.54
CA ASP A 336 5.67 -6.73 0.58
C ASP A 336 6.44 -7.94 0.04
N MET A 337 6.05 -9.15 0.44
CA MET A 337 6.72 -10.39 0.03
C MET A 337 6.43 -10.75 -1.44
N ALA A 338 5.25 -10.40 -1.97
CA ALA A 338 4.95 -10.53 -3.39
C ALA A 338 5.94 -9.73 -4.25
N LEU A 339 6.12 -8.46 -3.91
CA LEU A 339 7.05 -7.59 -4.63
C LEU A 339 8.50 -8.03 -4.44
N ALA A 340 8.89 -8.32 -3.20
CA ALA A 340 10.23 -8.73 -2.85
C ALA A 340 10.63 -10.02 -3.58
N LYS A 341 9.72 -10.98 -3.70
CA LYS A 341 9.98 -12.26 -4.38
C LYS A 341 10.26 -12.08 -5.86
N ILE A 342 9.45 -11.27 -6.56
CA ILE A 342 9.65 -11.00 -8.00
C ILE A 342 11.01 -10.31 -8.22
N VAL A 343 11.29 -9.27 -7.44
CA VAL A 343 12.56 -8.53 -7.56
C VAL A 343 13.75 -9.44 -7.26
N PHE A 344 13.63 -10.27 -6.23
CA PHE A 344 14.67 -11.21 -5.84
C PHE A 344 14.96 -12.26 -6.90
N ASP A 345 13.91 -12.85 -7.49
CA ASP A 345 14.08 -13.87 -8.53
C ASP A 345 14.71 -13.27 -9.78
N ARG A 346 14.27 -12.10 -10.21
CA ARG A 346 14.86 -11.41 -11.37
C ARG A 346 16.31 -11.01 -11.15
N ALA A 347 16.63 -10.48 -9.96
CA ALA A 347 18.02 -10.16 -9.64
C ALA A 347 18.91 -11.41 -9.70
N ARG A 348 18.42 -12.55 -9.19
CA ARG A 348 19.12 -13.84 -9.24
C ARG A 348 19.29 -14.34 -10.69
N GLU A 349 18.24 -14.25 -11.50
CA GLU A 349 18.28 -14.64 -12.92
C GLU A 349 19.25 -13.77 -13.73
N ASP A 350 19.28 -12.47 -13.43
CA ASP A 350 20.23 -11.51 -14.02
C ASP A 350 21.67 -11.64 -13.47
N GLY A 351 21.90 -12.51 -12.50
CA GLY A 351 23.21 -12.68 -11.85
C GLY A 351 23.66 -11.48 -11.01
N ARG A 352 22.71 -10.69 -10.50
CA ARG A 352 22.99 -9.51 -9.66
C ARG A 352 23.20 -9.92 -8.20
N GLY A 353 23.95 -9.09 -7.49
CA GLY A 353 24.18 -9.24 -6.07
C GLY A 353 25.38 -10.11 -5.72
N MET A 354 25.50 -10.41 -4.44
CA MET A 354 26.61 -11.15 -3.88
C MET A 354 26.12 -12.41 -3.16
N GLU A 355 26.63 -13.57 -3.55
CA GLU A 355 26.39 -14.82 -2.83
C GLU A 355 27.31 -14.90 -1.62
N ILE A 356 26.71 -15.16 -0.45
CA ILE A 356 27.42 -15.34 0.81
C ILE A 356 27.23 -16.79 1.27
N ASP A 357 28.30 -17.54 1.32
CA ASP A 357 28.30 -18.90 1.85
C ASP A 357 28.18 -18.85 3.39
N ILE A 358 27.08 -19.38 3.92
CA ILE A 358 26.86 -19.49 5.36
C ILE A 358 26.85 -20.99 5.72
N PRO A 359 27.68 -21.41 6.71
CA PRO A 359 27.62 -22.78 7.18
C PRO A 359 26.21 -23.10 7.71
N VAL A 360 25.67 -24.25 7.30
CA VAL A 360 24.40 -24.73 7.89
C VAL A 360 24.68 -24.96 9.39
N PRO A 361 23.80 -24.45 10.29
CA PRO A 361 23.88 -24.87 11.68
C PRO A 361 23.84 -26.41 11.71
N GLY A 362 24.83 -27.02 12.35
CA GLY A 362 24.98 -28.46 12.34
C GLY A 362 23.68 -29.14 12.75
N THR A 363 23.19 -30.02 11.91
CA THR A 363 22.26 -31.06 12.34
C THR A 363 23.02 -31.93 13.31
N GLN A 364 22.86 -31.69 14.62
CA GLN A 364 23.27 -32.61 15.65
C GLN A 364 22.39 -33.84 15.65
#